data_54a0ce0499b97e85f3f521ef6a2013f2
#
_entry.id   54a0ce0499b97e85f3f521ef6a2013f2
#
_cell.length_a   1.000
_cell.length_b   1.000
_cell.length_c   1.000
_cell.angle_alpha   90.00
_cell.angle_beta   90.00
_cell.angle_gamma   90.00
#
_symmetry.space_group_name_H-M   'P 1'
#
loop_
_entity.id
_entity.type
_entity.pdbx_description
1 polymer ?
#
loop_
_entity_poly.entity_id
_entity_poly.type
_entity_poly.pdbx_seq_one_letter_code
_entity_poly.pdbx_strand_id
1 'polypeptide(L)'
;MVVHSFISNSKTVMKKGLLRFGVTVFVVLTSIVVIDFAVGKTMDWMLPQISNQGATGKTYFSLYDVNTPVVIVGSSRASHHYVTQQVEDSIGLPAYNVARDGCFFSHNSCVVNSIIDRYSPKLIIWENCCEDLYEGVDDPFVNLYPYYDTNKWVTAAIKEELPWNEYARLNSKIYQYNSVI
;
A
#
# COMPACT_ATOMS: atom_id res chain seq x y z
N MET A 1 11.25 -2.09 -66.54
CA MET A 1 10.70 -0.92 -65.87
C MET A 1 9.54 -1.24 -64.91
N VAL A 2 8.71 -2.22 -65.17
CA VAL A 2 7.52 -2.61 -64.32
C VAL A 2 7.88 -3.20 -62.97
N VAL A 3 8.93 -4.01 -62.87
CA VAL A 3 9.36 -4.72 -61.63
C VAL A 3 9.84 -3.75 -60.55
N HIS A 4 10.59 -2.69 -60.94
CA HIS A 4 11.06 -1.69 -59.97
C HIS A 4 9.95 -0.86 -59.35
N SER A 5 8.87 -0.59 -60.07
CA SER A 5 7.67 0.13 -59.57
C SER A 5 6.90 -0.73 -58.54
N PHE A 6 6.80 -2.06 -58.73
CA PHE A 6 6.13 -2.97 -57.83
C PHE A 6 6.85 -3.10 -56.49
N ILE A 7 8.18 -3.22 -56.50
CA ILE A 7 9.01 -3.35 -55.29
C ILE A 7 9.02 -2.02 -54.49
N SER A 8 9.01 -0.87 -55.15
CA SER A 8 8.93 0.44 -54.49
C SER A 8 7.61 0.64 -53.78
N ASN A 9 6.51 0.24 -54.44
CA ASN A 9 5.15 0.38 -53.85
C ASN A 9 4.95 -0.55 -52.64
N SER A 10 5.45 -1.80 -52.71
CA SER A 10 5.43 -2.76 -51.60
C SER A 10 6.17 -2.25 -50.36
N LYS A 11 7.36 -1.67 -50.53
CA LYS A 11 8.13 -1.09 -49.42
C LYS A 11 7.42 0.11 -48.74
N THR A 12 6.70 0.92 -49.52
CA THR A 12 5.96 2.08 -49.01
C THR A 12 4.72 1.65 -48.23
N VAL A 13 4.01 0.62 -48.71
CA VAL A 13 2.83 0.04 -48.01
C VAL A 13 3.27 -0.60 -46.71
N MET A 14 4.37 -1.35 -46.70
CA MET A 14 4.93 -1.99 -45.51
C MET A 14 5.39 -0.95 -44.46
N LYS A 15 6.05 0.14 -44.87
CA LYS A 15 6.43 1.24 -43.96
C LYS A 15 5.22 1.91 -43.34
N LYS A 16 4.16 2.17 -44.11
CA LYS A 16 2.90 2.73 -43.57
C LYS A 16 2.20 1.79 -42.61
N GLY A 17 2.21 0.47 -42.87
CA GLY A 17 1.69 -0.54 -41.98
C GLY A 17 2.45 -0.61 -40.65
N LEU A 18 3.78 -0.62 -40.70
CA LEU A 18 4.63 -0.62 -39.53
C LEU A 18 4.45 0.66 -38.69
N LEU A 19 4.34 1.83 -39.34
CA LEU A 19 4.09 3.08 -38.64
C LEU A 19 2.73 3.06 -37.92
N ARG A 20 1.66 2.62 -38.60
CA ARG A 20 0.34 2.47 -37.97
C ARG A 20 0.36 1.53 -36.81
N PHE A 21 1.01 0.37 -36.92
CA PHE A 21 1.20 -0.57 -35.82
C PHE A 21 1.94 0.09 -34.64
N GLY A 22 3.05 0.77 -34.90
CA GLY A 22 3.80 1.47 -33.85
C GLY A 22 2.95 2.55 -33.14
N VAL A 23 2.19 3.34 -33.90
CA VAL A 23 1.26 4.35 -33.33
C VAL A 23 0.18 3.66 -32.48
N THR A 24 -0.41 2.57 -32.96
CA THR A 24 -1.42 1.85 -32.19
C THR A 24 -0.86 1.31 -30.88
N VAL A 25 0.30 0.66 -30.92
CA VAL A 25 0.99 0.18 -29.71
C VAL A 25 1.28 1.32 -28.73
N PHE A 26 1.79 2.43 -29.24
CA PHE A 26 2.07 3.61 -28.41
C PHE A 26 0.79 4.16 -27.74
N VAL A 27 -0.30 4.30 -28.49
CA VAL A 27 -1.58 4.77 -27.95
C VAL A 27 -2.11 3.82 -26.88
N VAL A 28 -2.05 2.51 -27.11
CA VAL A 28 -2.50 1.50 -26.13
C VAL A 28 -1.68 1.59 -24.84
N LEU A 29 -0.36 1.62 -24.94
CA LEU A 29 0.52 1.72 -23.77
C LEU A 29 0.29 3.02 -22.99
N THR A 30 0.18 4.13 -23.69
CA THR A 30 -0.14 5.43 -23.06
C THR A 30 -1.50 5.40 -22.35
N SER A 31 -2.52 4.79 -22.99
CA SER A 31 -3.84 4.67 -22.38
C SER A 31 -3.82 3.84 -21.09
N ILE A 32 -3.06 2.74 -21.06
CA ILE A 32 -2.88 1.91 -19.85
C ILE A 32 -2.27 2.75 -18.72
N VAL A 33 -1.21 3.50 -18.98
CA VAL A 33 -0.56 4.35 -17.98
C VAL A 33 -1.51 5.45 -17.47
N VAL A 34 -2.27 6.08 -18.37
CA VAL A 34 -3.24 7.13 -17.99
C VAL A 34 -4.36 6.55 -17.13
N ILE A 35 -4.88 5.37 -17.48
CA ILE A 35 -5.92 4.69 -16.67
C ILE A 35 -5.38 4.30 -15.31
N ASP A 36 -4.19 3.70 -15.24
CA ASP A 36 -3.53 3.33 -13.97
C ASP A 36 -3.41 4.54 -13.03
N PHE A 37 -2.89 5.65 -13.56
CA PHE A 37 -2.74 6.88 -12.79
C PHE A 37 -4.09 7.48 -12.37
N ALA A 38 -5.09 7.51 -13.26
CA ALA A 38 -6.40 8.06 -12.96
C ALA A 38 -7.15 7.26 -11.88
N VAL A 39 -7.12 5.92 -11.97
CA VAL A 39 -7.71 5.04 -10.98
C VAL A 39 -7.00 5.22 -9.63
N GLY A 40 -5.66 5.20 -9.63
CA GLY A 40 -4.89 5.39 -8.41
C GLY A 40 -5.18 6.72 -7.73
N LYS A 41 -5.25 7.82 -8.48
CA LYS A 41 -5.62 9.14 -7.94
C LYS A 41 -7.04 9.19 -7.37
N THR A 42 -7.96 8.46 -7.97
CA THR A 42 -9.32 8.32 -7.42
C THR A 42 -9.28 7.58 -6.08
N MET A 43 -8.51 6.51 -5.98
CA MET A 43 -8.32 5.75 -4.73
C MET A 43 -7.62 6.60 -3.65
N ASP A 44 -6.55 7.33 -3.99
CA ASP A 44 -5.87 8.28 -3.09
C ASP A 44 -6.87 9.29 -2.49
N TRP A 45 -7.80 9.79 -3.30
CA TRP A 45 -8.83 10.72 -2.86
C TRP A 45 -9.91 10.07 -2.00
N MET A 46 -10.27 8.82 -2.28
CA MET A 46 -11.29 8.08 -1.51
C MET A 46 -10.77 7.58 -0.17
N LEU A 47 -9.50 7.21 -0.07
CA LEU A 47 -8.92 6.55 1.10
C LEU A 47 -9.11 7.32 2.40
N PRO A 48 -8.90 8.66 2.48
CA PRO A 48 -9.15 9.43 3.69
C PRO A 48 -10.64 9.54 4.09
N GLN A 49 -11.55 9.18 3.19
CA GLN A 49 -12.99 9.27 3.41
C GLN A 49 -13.58 7.96 3.97
N ILE A 50 -12.77 6.91 4.02
CA ILE A 50 -13.16 5.63 4.60
C ILE A 50 -13.27 5.81 6.12
N SER A 51 -14.35 5.30 6.71
CA SER A 51 -14.49 5.30 8.17
C SER A 51 -13.34 4.52 8.83
N ASN A 52 -13.03 4.82 10.08
CA ASN A 52 -12.03 4.09 10.88
C ASN A 52 -12.44 2.64 11.22
N GLN A 53 -13.54 2.16 10.65
CA GLN A 53 -14.01 0.79 10.78
C GLN A 53 -13.52 -0.08 9.60
N GLY A 54 -13.40 -1.38 9.86
CA GLY A 54 -12.87 -2.32 8.89
C GLY A 54 -11.35 -2.23 8.76
N ALA A 55 -10.78 -3.19 8.04
CA ALA A 55 -9.33 -3.38 7.97
C ALA A 55 -8.60 -2.17 7.36
N THR A 56 -9.07 -1.68 6.22
CA THR A 56 -8.43 -0.58 5.47
C THR A 56 -8.59 0.75 6.21
N GLY A 57 -9.80 1.07 6.69
CA GLY A 57 -10.05 2.29 7.44
C GLY A 57 -9.26 2.33 8.74
N LYS A 58 -9.15 1.21 9.45
CA LYS A 58 -8.35 1.09 10.66
C LYS A 58 -6.85 1.33 10.38
N THR A 59 -6.32 0.79 9.27
CA THR A 59 -4.93 1.03 8.88
C THR A 59 -4.67 2.50 8.56
N TYR A 60 -5.55 3.12 7.75
CA TYR A 60 -5.44 4.54 7.44
C TYR A 60 -5.46 5.38 8.73
N PHE A 61 -6.47 5.18 9.58
CA PHE A 61 -6.61 5.89 10.85
C PHE A 61 -5.39 5.73 11.75
N SER A 62 -4.83 4.52 11.82
CA SER A 62 -3.63 4.23 12.62
C SER A 62 -2.40 4.99 12.12
N LEU A 63 -2.22 5.07 10.80
CA LEU A 63 -1.07 5.73 10.19
C LEU A 63 -1.15 7.27 10.25
N TYR A 64 -2.38 7.85 10.17
CA TYR A 64 -2.53 9.28 9.92
C TYR A 64 -3.31 10.05 10.99
N ASP A 65 -4.30 9.43 11.65
CA ASP A 65 -5.28 10.19 12.43
C ASP A 65 -5.31 9.87 13.92
N VAL A 66 -4.91 8.65 14.33
CA VAL A 66 -4.96 8.27 15.75
C VAL A 66 -4.15 9.26 16.61
N ASN A 67 -4.76 9.71 17.69
CA ASN A 67 -4.15 10.65 18.64
C ASN A 67 -4.73 10.40 20.05
N THR A 68 -4.29 9.29 20.68
CA THR A 68 -4.71 8.89 22.02
C THR A 68 -3.51 8.71 22.94
N PRO A 69 -3.63 8.99 24.24
CA PRO A 69 -2.55 8.79 25.20
C PRO A 69 -2.03 7.36 25.28
N VAL A 70 -2.92 6.37 25.08
CA VAL A 70 -2.58 4.95 25.13
C VAL A 70 -2.91 4.31 23.78
N VAL A 71 -1.96 3.60 23.19
CA VAL A 71 -2.13 2.89 21.92
C VAL A 71 -1.80 1.42 22.12
N ILE A 72 -2.69 0.54 21.67
CA ILE A 72 -2.49 -0.92 21.67
C ILE A 72 -2.19 -1.34 20.24
N VAL A 73 -1.04 -2.00 20.04
CA VAL A 73 -0.52 -2.46 18.75
C VAL A 73 -0.31 -3.96 18.80
N GLY A 74 -0.49 -4.64 17.68
CA GLY A 74 -0.22 -6.08 17.59
C GLY A 74 -1.01 -6.76 16.47
N SER A 75 -1.04 -8.07 16.52
CA SER A 75 -1.74 -8.93 15.57
C SER A 75 -3.20 -9.19 15.98
N SER A 76 -3.77 -10.29 15.50
CA SER A 76 -5.14 -10.73 15.85
C SER A 76 -5.33 -10.93 17.37
N ARG A 77 -4.30 -11.33 18.10
CA ARG A 77 -4.38 -11.45 19.56
C ARG A 77 -4.64 -10.10 20.21
N ALA A 78 -3.91 -9.06 19.83
CA ALA A 78 -4.18 -7.72 20.35
C ALA A 78 -5.54 -7.20 19.88
N SER A 79 -5.89 -7.45 18.62
CA SER A 79 -7.17 -7.00 18.04
C SER A 79 -8.39 -7.57 18.78
N HIS A 80 -8.32 -8.84 19.22
CA HIS A 80 -9.47 -9.55 19.79
C HIS A 80 -9.44 -9.71 21.31
N HIS A 81 -8.27 -9.67 21.94
CA HIS A 81 -8.15 -9.98 23.38
C HIS A 81 -7.93 -8.73 24.24
N TYR A 82 -7.52 -7.62 23.67
CA TYR A 82 -7.38 -6.37 24.42
C TYR A 82 -8.65 -5.53 24.32
N VAL A 83 -9.49 -5.60 25.33
CA VAL A 83 -10.69 -4.76 25.44
C VAL A 83 -10.28 -3.36 25.85
N THR A 84 -10.36 -2.41 24.92
CA THR A 84 -9.89 -1.03 25.10
C THR A 84 -10.49 -0.38 26.35
N GLN A 85 -11.79 -0.58 26.61
CA GLN A 85 -12.46 -0.03 27.80
C GLN A 85 -11.84 -0.52 29.12
N GLN A 86 -11.45 -1.79 29.22
CA GLN A 86 -10.81 -2.31 30.42
C GLN A 86 -9.42 -1.71 30.64
N VAL A 87 -8.71 -1.42 29.55
CA VAL A 87 -7.42 -0.73 29.62
C VAL A 87 -7.61 0.72 30.10
N GLU A 88 -8.58 1.42 29.54
CA GLU A 88 -8.95 2.79 29.95
C GLU A 88 -9.33 2.85 31.42
N ASP A 89 -10.22 1.96 31.88
CA ASP A 89 -10.66 1.88 33.26
C ASP A 89 -9.49 1.61 34.25
N SER A 90 -8.51 0.81 33.81
CA SER A 90 -7.37 0.43 34.63
C SER A 90 -6.29 1.51 34.70
N ILE A 91 -6.10 2.26 33.63
CA ILE A 91 -5.01 3.25 33.49
C ILE A 91 -5.53 4.67 33.75
N GLY A 92 -6.83 4.91 33.61
CA GLY A 92 -7.44 6.23 33.73
C GLY A 92 -7.12 7.18 32.56
N LEU A 93 -6.77 6.63 31.40
CA LEU A 93 -6.44 7.39 30.20
C LEU A 93 -7.17 6.80 28.98
N PRO A 94 -7.61 7.65 28.03
CA PRO A 94 -8.16 7.19 26.77
C PRO A 94 -7.18 6.30 26.02
N ALA A 95 -7.69 5.21 25.46
CA ALA A 95 -6.90 4.24 24.69
C ALA A 95 -7.52 3.98 23.31
N TYR A 96 -6.69 3.54 22.36
CA TYR A 96 -7.16 3.06 21.07
C TYR A 96 -6.38 1.81 20.64
N ASN A 97 -7.11 0.83 20.14
CA ASN A 97 -6.52 -0.43 19.66
C ASN A 97 -6.36 -0.37 18.14
N VAL A 98 -5.11 -0.13 17.68
CA VAL A 98 -4.73 -0.11 16.27
C VAL A 98 -4.36 -1.50 15.73
N ALA A 99 -4.34 -2.52 16.56
CA ALA A 99 -3.97 -3.88 16.17
C ALA A 99 -4.84 -4.41 15.03
N ARG A 100 -4.25 -5.18 14.15
CA ARG A 100 -4.90 -5.72 12.96
C ARG A 100 -4.58 -7.19 12.76
N ASP A 101 -5.60 -7.98 12.38
CA ASP A 101 -5.45 -9.40 12.11
C ASP A 101 -4.49 -9.66 10.94
N GLY A 102 -3.63 -10.66 11.09
CA GLY A 102 -2.66 -11.05 10.09
C GLY A 102 -1.55 -10.03 9.83
N CYS A 103 -1.37 -9.05 10.72
CA CYS A 103 -0.28 -8.10 10.65
C CYS A 103 0.73 -8.38 11.76
N PHE A 104 2.01 -8.49 11.39
CA PHE A 104 3.09 -8.89 12.27
C PHE A 104 4.07 -7.74 12.51
N PHE A 105 5.33 -8.07 12.78
CA PHE A 105 6.32 -7.12 13.28
C PHE A 105 6.55 -5.93 12.33
N SER A 106 6.80 -6.19 11.05
CA SER A 106 7.15 -5.13 10.09
C SER A 106 5.99 -4.17 9.84
N HIS A 107 4.76 -4.69 9.68
CA HIS A 107 3.56 -3.86 9.60
C HIS A 107 3.37 -3.00 10.87
N ASN A 108 3.44 -3.63 12.03
CA ASN A 108 3.25 -2.97 13.32
C ASN A 108 4.35 -1.91 13.58
N SER A 109 5.59 -2.17 13.16
CA SER A 109 6.69 -1.20 13.21
C SER A 109 6.39 0.05 12.38
N CYS A 110 5.84 -0.10 11.18
CA CYS A 110 5.42 1.05 10.37
C CYS A 110 4.35 1.88 11.08
N VAL A 111 3.37 1.23 11.70
CA VAL A 111 2.30 1.91 12.46
C VAL A 111 2.86 2.64 13.67
N VAL A 112 3.66 1.97 14.50
CA VAL A 112 4.27 2.56 15.70
C VAL A 112 5.15 3.75 15.36
N ASN A 113 6.03 3.61 14.36
CA ASN A 113 6.90 4.71 13.93
C ASN A 113 6.09 5.90 13.37
N SER A 114 5.01 5.64 12.63
CA SER A 114 4.12 6.70 12.13
C SER A 114 3.43 7.44 13.28
N ILE A 115 3.02 6.72 14.32
CA ILE A 115 2.39 7.29 15.51
C ILE A 115 3.39 8.16 16.26
N ILE A 116 4.58 7.64 16.57
CA ILE A 116 5.61 8.36 17.33
C ILE A 116 6.08 9.60 16.57
N ASP A 117 6.16 9.55 15.26
CA ASP A 117 6.56 10.67 14.40
C ASP A 117 5.53 11.82 14.39
N ARG A 118 4.24 11.51 14.57
CA ARG A 118 3.15 12.50 14.57
C ARG A 118 2.89 13.11 15.94
N TYR A 119 2.92 12.28 16.97
CA TYR A 119 2.71 12.72 18.36
C TYR A 119 3.40 11.74 19.32
N SER A 120 3.49 12.11 20.62
CA SER A 120 4.11 11.26 21.63
C SER A 120 3.04 10.64 22.52
N PRO A 121 2.57 9.41 22.26
CA PRO A 121 1.68 8.71 23.19
C PRO A 121 2.37 8.51 24.53
N LYS A 122 1.60 8.50 25.63
CA LYS A 122 2.13 8.24 26.97
C LYS A 122 2.50 6.78 27.16
N LEU A 123 1.79 5.88 26.50
CA LEU A 123 2.00 4.45 26.58
C LEU A 123 1.68 3.77 25.25
N ILE A 124 2.57 2.90 24.80
CA ILE A 124 2.33 1.96 23.71
C ILE A 124 2.36 0.56 24.31
N ILE A 125 1.26 -0.16 24.19
CA ILE A 125 1.17 -1.60 24.53
C ILE A 125 1.36 -2.36 23.22
N TRP A 126 2.55 -2.94 23.04
CA TRP A 126 2.85 -3.71 21.83
C TRP A 126 2.82 -5.21 22.15
N GLU A 127 1.77 -5.86 21.71
CA GLU A 127 1.65 -7.32 21.78
C GLU A 127 2.43 -7.95 20.63
N ASN A 128 3.43 -8.72 20.99
CA ASN A 128 4.25 -9.51 20.07
C ASN A 128 4.27 -10.98 20.49
N CYS A 129 4.24 -11.87 19.50
CA CYS A 129 4.54 -13.28 19.67
C CYS A 129 6.00 -13.56 19.26
N CYS A 130 6.58 -14.59 19.82
CA CYS A 130 7.89 -15.05 19.35
C CYS A 130 7.87 -15.45 17.87
N GLU A 131 6.74 -15.97 17.39
CA GLU A 131 6.53 -16.32 15.98
C GLU A 131 6.56 -15.10 15.05
N ASP A 132 6.15 -13.93 15.53
CA ASP A 132 6.16 -12.68 14.75
C ASP A 132 7.59 -12.19 14.42
N LEU A 133 8.60 -12.75 15.09
CA LEU A 133 10.02 -12.38 14.95
C LEU A 133 10.82 -13.40 14.12
N TYR A 134 10.21 -14.49 13.67
CA TYR A 134 10.91 -15.47 12.84
C TYR A 134 11.00 -14.98 11.39
N GLU A 135 12.18 -15.15 10.79
CA GLU A 135 12.37 -15.02 9.35
C GLU A 135 11.46 -16.00 8.61
N GLY A 136 10.69 -15.51 7.63
CA GLY A 136 9.80 -16.32 6.80
C GLY A 136 8.33 -16.30 7.21
N VAL A 137 7.95 -15.56 8.22
CA VAL A 137 6.54 -15.17 8.40
C VAL A 137 6.22 -14.10 7.37
N ASP A 138 5.37 -14.43 6.41
CA ASP A 138 4.89 -13.48 5.40
C ASP A 138 4.13 -12.35 6.10
N ASP A 139 4.82 -11.24 6.39
CA ASP A 139 4.15 -10.03 6.85
C ASP A 139 3.45 -9.41 5.64
N PRO A 140 2.14 -9.28 5.65
CA PRO A 140 1.41 -8.80 4.49
C PRO A 140 1.60 -7.29 4.27
N PHE A 141 2.77 -6.89 3.79
CA PHE A 141 3.03 -5.52 3.31
C PHE A 141 1.99 -5.05 2.30
N VAL A 142 1.33 -5.98 1.62
CA VAL A 142 0.25 -5.67 0.69
C VAL A 142 -0.81 -4.75 1.30
N ASN A 143 -1.03 -4.83 2.60
CA ASN A 143 -1.93 -3.96 3.34
C ASN A 143 -1.39 -2.52 3.52
N LEU A 144 -0.09 -2.33 3.30
CA LEU A 144 0.59 -1.04 3.39
C LEU A 144 0.91 -0.43 2.02
N TYR A 145 0.75 -1.18 0.92
CA TYR A 145 1.02 -0.68 -0.44
C TYR A 145 0.29 0.63 -0.78
N PRO A 146 -0.97 0.87 -0.38
CA PRO A 146 -1.65 2.14 -0.63
C PRO A 146 -0.93 3.36 -0.03
N TYR A 147 -0.13 3.14 0.99
CA TYR A 147 0.57 4.21 1.74
C TYR A 147 2.04 4.37 1.34
N TYR A 148 2.50 3.60 0.34
CA TYR A 148 3.89 3.57 -0.10
C TYR A 148 4.45 4.95 -0.47
N ASP A 149 3.67 5.77 -1.19
CA ASP A 149 4.13 7.09 -1.62
C ASP A 149 3.90 8.21 -0.58
N THR A 150 3.12 7.94 0.45
CA THR A 150 2.65 8.97 1.38
C THR A 150 3.16 8.81 2.81
N ASN A 151 3.65 7.62 3.16
CA ASN A 151 4.18 7.34 4.49
C ASN A 151 5.65 6.90 4.42
N LYS A 152 6.55 7.72 4.99
CA LYS A 152 8.00 7.48 4.93
C LYS A 152 8.45 6.16 5.59
N TRP A 153 7.77 5.71 6.64
CA TRP A 153 8.10 4.48 7.35
C TRP A 153 7.69 3.26 6.53
N VAL A 154 6.52 3.33 5.90
CA VAL A 154 6.07 2.31 4.94
C VAL A 154 7.01 2.25 3.74
N THR A 155 7.39 3.41 3.17
CA THR A 155 8.35 3.46 2.06
C THR A 155 9.69 2.84 2.43
N ALA A 156 10.20 3.12 3.63
CA ALA A 156 11.48 2.58 4.09
C ALA A 156 11.42 1.06 4.25
N ALA A 157 10.42 0.54 4.96
CA ALA A 157 10.25 -0.89 5.19
C ALA A 157 10.08 -1.67 3.89
N ILE A 158 9.24 -1.18 2.98
CA ILE A 158 9.04 -1.80 1.67
C ILE A 158 10.34 -1.87 0.85
N LYS A 159 11.15 -0.81 0.86
CA LYS A 159 12.44 -0.78 0.16
C LYS A 159 13.47 -1.73 0.75
N GLU A 160 13.42 -1.96 2.05
CA GLU A 160 14.36 -2.80 2.76
C GLU A 160 14.01 -4.29 2.65
N GLU A 161 12.73 -4.61 2.76
CA GLU A 161 12.29 -6.00 2.91
C GLU A 161 11.77 -6.65 1.62
N LEU A 162 11.21 -5.87 0.68
CA LEU A 162 10.66 -6.45 -0.53
C LEU A 162 11.71 -6.73 -1.60
N PRO A 163 11.62 -7.87 -2.29
CA PRO A 163 12.45 -8.16 -3.45
C PRO A 163 12.15 -7.18 -4.58
N TRP A 164 13.17 -6.88 -5.39
CA TRP A 164 13.10 -5.84 -6.42
C TRP A 164 11.93 -5.97 -7.41
N ASN A 165 11.52 -7.19 -7.73
CA ASN A 165 10.40 -7.47 -8.64
C ASN A 165 9.05 -7.08 -8.04
N GLU A 166 8.83 -7.27 -6.74
CA GLU A 166 7.64 -6.80 -6.03
C GLU A 166 7.66 -5.29 -5.89
N TYR A 167 8.80 -4.75 -5.47
CA TYR A 167 9.01 -3.31 -5.41
C TYR A 167 8.74 -2.60 -6.75
N ALA A 168 9.19 -3.19 -7.87
CA ALA A 168 8.95 -2.62 -9.20
C ALA A 168 7.46 -2.55 -9.57
N ARG A 169 6.62 -3.45 -9.07
CA ARG A 169 5.17 -3.44 -9.30
C ARG A 169 4.47 -2.25 -8.65
N LEU A 170 5.04 -1.70 -7.57
CA LEU A 170 4.50 -0.52 -6.89
C LEU A 170 4.57 0.77 -7.72
N ASN A 171 5.25 0.75 -8.88
CA ASN A 171 5.13 1.84 -9.85
C ASN A 171 3.72 1.92 -10.48
N SER A 172 2.94 0.83 -10.47
CA SER A 172 1.53 0.85 -10.85
C SER A 172 0.68 1.31 -9.67
N LYS A 173 -0.11 2.34 -9.89
CA LYS A 173 -1.03 2.86 -8.88
C LYS A 173 -2.15 1.88 -8.57
N ILE A 174 -2.67 1.18 -9.55
CA ILE A 174 -3.68 0.12 -9.35
C ILE A 174 -3.09 -0.99 -8.48
N TYR A 175 -1.83 -1.37 -8.71
CA TYR A 175 -1.19 -2.43 -7.91
C TYR A 175 -1.05 -2.05 -6.44
N GLN A 176 -0.80 -0.78 -6.12
CA GLN A 176 -0.75 -0.31 -4.74
C GLN A 176 -2.06 -0.55 -3.99
N TYR A 177 -3.20 -0.56 -4.68
CA TYR A 177 -4.53 -0.77 -4.09
C TYR A 177 -5.04 -2.22 -4.17
N ASN A 178 -4.20 -3.17 -4.59
CA ASN A 178 -4.60 -4.57 -4.81
C ASN A 178 -5.19 -5.25 -3.55
N SER A 179 -4.84 -4.79 -2.35
CA SER A 179 -5.40 -5.31 -1.08
C SER A 179 -6.69 -4.63 -0.64
N VAL A 180 -7.11 -3.58 -1.34
CA VAL A 180 -8.28 -2.76 -0.99
C VAL A 180 -9.46 -3.01 -1.92
N ILE A 181 -9.16 -3.43 -3.16
CA ILE A 181 -10.13 -3.78 -4.18
C ILE A 181 -10.51 -5.25 -4.05
#